data_ea66ec8513a0a526c10c88a8c83afb38
#
_entry.id   ea66ec8513a0a526c10c88a8c83afb38
#
_cell.length_a   1.000
_cell.length_b   1.000
_cell.length_c   1.000
_cell.angle_alpha   90.00
_cell.angle_beta   90.00
_cell.angle_gamma   90.00
#
_symmetry.space_group_name_H-M   'P 1'
#
loop_
_entity.id
_entity.type
_entity.pdbx_description
1 polymer ?
#
loop_
_entity_poly.entity_id
_entity_poly.type
_entity_poly.pdbx_seq_one_letter_code
_entity_poly.pdbx_strand_id
1 'polypeptide(L)'
;SIQPHGMLLVLEEPELKVLQVSSNIKTYLGLQPQDLLDRPLSNLIDPQQAIAIAQMLAGENGGNPLKLSISTDRGERYFDAIAYRTADAAILELEPIDSPNETSFLSFQAAIARVLSQIQRTSNLSEFLQ
;
A
#
# COMPACT_ATOMS: atom_id res chain seq x y z
N SER A 1 6.63 3.08 -10.47
CA SER A 1 6.58 1.76 -11.09
C SER A 1 6.29 0.68 -10.04
N ILE A 2 5.70 -0.40 -10.50
CA ILE A 2 5.34 -1.52 -9.62
C ILE A 2 6.60 -2.33 -9.34
N GLN A 3 6.77 -2.72 -8.08
CA GLN A 3 7.89 -3.56 -7.69
C GLN A 3 7.76 -4.94 -8.34
N PRO A 4 8.89 -5.57 -8.74
CA PRO A 4 8.82 -6.90 -9.35
C PRO A 4 8.13 -7.95 -8.49
N HIS A 5 8.18 -7.79 -7.17
CA HIS A 5 7.58 -8.74 -6.22
C HIS A 5 6.32 -8.21 -5.58
N GLY A 6 5.82 -7.07 -6.03
CA GLY A 6 4.65 -6.44 -5.43
C GLY A 6 3.36 -6.84 -6.12
N MET A 7 2.28 -6.65 -5.40
CA MET A 7 0.93 -6.77 -5.93
C MET A 7 0.30 -5.40 -5.99
N LEU A 8 -0.63 -5.22 -6.93
CA LEU A 8 -1.33 -3.95 -7.08
C LEU A 8 -2.83 -4.19 -7.12
N LEU A 9 -3.56 -3.40 -6.34
CA LEU A 9 -5.02 -3.39 -6.38
C LEU A 9 -5.49 -1.98 -6.71
N VAL A 10 -6.53 -1.91 -7.53
CA VAL A 10 -7.23 -0.65 -7.82
C VAL A 10 -8.55 -0.70 -7.07
N LEU A 11 -8.81 0.34 -6.29
CA LEU A 11 -9.94 0.38 -5.37
C LEU A 11 -10.87 1.55 -5.68
N GLU A 12 -12.15 1.35 -5.41
CA GLU A 12 -13.16 2.40 -5.53
C GLU A 12 -13.60 2.83 -4.13
N GLU A 13 -13.46 4.12 -3.84
CA GLU A 13 -13.93 4.68 -2.58
C GLU A 13 -15.43 4.96 -2.62
N PRO A 14 -16.12 5.02 -1.49
CA PRO A 14 -15.57 4.94 -0.13
C PRO A 14 -15.44 3.52 0.43
N GLU A 15 -16.08 2.53 -0.19
CA GLU A 15 -16.10 1.17 0.36
C GLU A 15 -14.82 0.40 0.10
N LEU A 16 -13.89 0.96 -0.66
CA LEU A 16 -12.67 0.29 -1.09
C LEU A 16 -12.99 -1.00 -1.83
N LYS A 17 -13.90 -0.89 -2.77
CA LYS A 17 -14.28 -2.01 -3.61
C LYS A 17 -13.17 -2.32 -4.60
N VAL A 18 -12.82 -3.58 -4.75
CA VAL A 18 -11.73 -3.98 -5.62
C VAL A 18 -12.18 -3.95 -7.07
N LEU A 19 -11.59 -3.07 -7.86
CA LEU A 19 -11.91 -2.94 -9.28
C LEU A 19 -10.96 -3.75 -10.17
N GLN A 20 -9.69 -3.81 -9.78
CA GLN A 20 -8.68 -4.56 -10.53
C GLN A 20 -7.65 -5.10 -9.55
N VAL A 21 -7.04 -6.22 -9.89
CA VAL A 21 -5.93 -6.80 -9.15
C VAL A 21 -4.88 -7.29 -10.12
N SER A 22 -3.61 -7.24 -9.71
CA SER A 22 -2.54 -7.80 -10.51
C SER A 22 -2.63 -9.34 -10.49
N SER A 23 -2.17 -9.97 -11.57
CA SER A 23 -2.31 -11.43 -11.74
C SER A 23 -1.52 -12.23 -10.73
N ASN A 24 -0.46 -11.65 -10.17
CA ASN A 24 0.39 -12.35 -9.21
C ASN A 24 -0.26 -12.53 -7.83
N ILE A 25 -1.48 -12.07 -7.65
CA ILE A 25 -2.21 -12.30 -6.40
C ILE A 25 -2.38 -13.79 -6.13
N LYS A 26 -2.48 -14.60 -7.18
CA LYS A 26 -2.55 -16.05 -7.03
C LYS A 26 -1.31 -16.62 -6.35
N THR A 27 -0.15 -16.13 -6.75
CA THR A 27 1.12 -16.60 -6.21
C THR A 27 1.26 -16.27 -4.73
N TYR A 28 0.88 -15.06 -4.35
CA TYR A 28 1.12 -14.57 -2.98
C TYR A 28 0.01 -14.94 -2.01
N LEU A 29 -1.23 -14.97 -2.48
CA LEU A 29 -2.39 -15.18 -1.59
C LEU A 29 -3.13 -16.48 -1.86
N GLY A 30 -2.85 -17.14 -2.96
CA GLY A 30 -3.57 -18.35 -3.33
C GLY A 30 -5.01 -18.08 -3.75
N LEU A 31 -5.36 -16.83 -4.03
CA LEU A 31 -6.70 -16.44 -4.42
C LEU A 31 -6.77 -16.17 -5.91
N GLN A 32 -7.93 -16.40 -6.49
CA GLN A 32 -8.17 -16.01 -7.88
C GLN A 32 -8.62 -14.56 -7.92
N PRO A 33 -8.28 -13.81 -8.99
CA PRO A 33 -8.76 -12.43 -9.09
C PRO A 33 -10.28 -12.30 -8.94
N GLN A 34 -11.05 -13.24 -9.50
CA GLN A 34 -12.50 -13.19 -9.42
C GLN A 34 -13.03 -13.32 -7.99
N ASP A 35 -12.23 -13.84 -7.07
CA ASP A 35 -12.62 -13.93 -5.66
C ASP A 35 -12.61 -12.57 -4.98
N LEU A 36 -11.91 -11.60 -5.55
CA LEU A 36 -11.74 -10.27 -4.98
C LEU A 36 -12.48 -9.19 -5.75
N LEU A 37 -12.63 -9.35 -7.05
CA LEU A 37 -13.22 -8.31 -7.90
C LEU A 37 -14.65 -8.02 -7.48
N ASP A 38 -14.98 -6.73 -7.47
CA ASP A 38 -16.30 -6.20 -7.12
C ASP A 38 -16.70 -6.43 -5.67
N ARG A 39 -15.74 -6.79 -4.82
CA ARG A 39 -15.98 -7.00 -3.40
C ARG A 39 -15.21 -5.97 -2.59
N PRO A 40 -15.71 -5.60 -1.41
CA PRO A 40 -14.98 -4.65 -0.58
C PRO A 40 -13.68 -5.26 -0.04
N LEU A 41 -12.70 -4.40 0.14
CA LEU A 41 -11.39 -4.82 0.65
C LEU A 41 -11.51 -5.47 2.04
N SER A 42 -12.56 -5.12 2.81
CA SER A 42 -12.79 -5.70 4.13
C SER A 42 -13.11 -7.20 4.09
N ASN A 43 -13.36 -7.75 2.90
CA ASN A 43 -13.46 -9.21 2.76
C ASN A 43 -12.09 -9.88 2.79
N LEU A 44 -11.02 -9.13 2.55
CA LEU A 44 -9.66 -9.66 2.48
C LEU A 44 -8.87 -9.36 3.76
N ILE A 45 -9.10 -8.21 4.35
CA ILE A 45 -8.38 -7.76 5.54
C ILE A 45 -9.38 -7.42 6.64
N ASP A 46 -8.90 -7.34 7.88
CA ASP A 46 -9.80 -7.00 8.98
C ASP A 46 -10.21 -5.52 8.93
N PRO A 47 -11.30 -5.16 9.64
CA PRO A 47 -11.81 -3.78 9.60
C PRO A 47 -10.82 -2.72 10.03
N GLN A 48 -9.95 -3.02 11.00
CA GLN A 48 -8.97 -2.03 11.46
C GLN A 48 -7.94 -1.74 10.39
N GLN A 49 -7.52 -2.75 9.65
CA GLN A 49 -6.59 -2.56 8.53
C GLN A 49 -7.26 -1.77 7.40
N ALA A 50 -8.53 -2.04 7.12
CA ALA A 50 -9.26 -1.28 6.11
C ALA A 50 -9.36 0.20 6.50
N ILE A 51 -9.61 0.48 7.77
CA ILE A 51 -9.63 1.85 8.28
C ILE A 51 -8.26 2.52 8.10
N ALA A 52 -7.19 1.79 8.41
CA ALA A 52 -5.83 2.32 8.26
C ALA A 52 -5.53 2.67 6.81
N ILE A 53 -5.98 1.86 5.86
CA ILE A 53 -5.80 2.15 4.44
C ILE A 53 -6.60 3.39 4.05
N ALA A 54 -7.83 3.53 4.53
CA ALA A 54 -8.63 4.71 4.26
C ALA A 54 -7.96 5.98 4.81
N GLN A 55 -7.37 5.90 5.98
CA GLN A 55 -6.63 7.02 6.57
C GLN A 55 -5.40 7.36 5.74
N MET A 56 -4.70 6.36 5.25
CA MET A 56 -3.56 6.58 4.36
C MET A 56 -3.99 7.29 3.08
N LEU A 57 -5.10 6.89 2.50
CA LEU A 57 -5.64 7.56 1.32
C LEU A 57 -5.99 9.01 1.59
N ALA A 58 -6.38 9.33 2.81
CA ALA A 58 -6.67 10.69 3.22
C ALA A 58 -5.40 11.49 3.57
N GLY A 59 -4.23 10.87 3.50
CA GLY A 59 -2.96 11.53 3.79
C GLY A 59 -2.62 11.64 5.26
N GLU A 60 -3.24 10.83 6.11
CA GLU A 60 -3.14 10.98 7.56
C GLU A 60 -1.97 10.24 8.20
N ASN A 61 -1.28 9.38 7.46
CA ASN A 61 -0.21 8.57 8.05
C ASN A 61 1.20 9.07 7.77
N GLY A 62 1.35 10.24 7.14
CA GLY A 62 2.66 10.82 6.88
C GLY A 62 3.48 10.13 5.81
N GLY A 63 2.87 9.29 5.00
CA GLY A 63 3.55 8.60 3.90
C GLY A 63 4.32 7.35 4.29
N ASN A 64 4.19 6.89 5.53
CA ASN A 64 4.84 5.66 5.99
C ASN A 64 4.04 4.44 5.51
N PRO A 65 4.73 3.36 5.08
CA PRO A 65 4.02 2.13 4.75
C PRO A 65 3.30 1.55 5.96
N LEU A 66 2.21 0.86 5.69
CA LEU A 66 1.48 0.10 6.71
C LEU A 66 1.94 -1.34 6.70
N LYS A 67 2.00 -1.96 7.87
CA LYS A 67 2.19 -3.40 7.98
C LYS A 67 0.82 -4.06 7.96
N LEU A 68 0.57 -4.89 6.96
CA LEU A 68 -0.69 -5.61 6.83
C LEU A 68 -0.47 -7.09 7.00
N SER A 69 -1.47 -7.76 7.54
CA SER A 69 -1.51 -9.21 7.56
C SER A 69 -2.78 -9.69 6.86
N ILE A 70 -2.64 -10.76 6.10
CA ILE A 70 -3.76 -11.36 5.35
C ILE A 70 -3.76 -12.85 5.68
N SER A 71 -4.91 -13.33 6.15
CA SER A 71 -5.08 -14.76 6.42
C SER A 71 -5.32 -15.50 5.12
N THR A 72 -4.54 -16.53 4.89
CA THR A 72 -4.67 -17.37 3.69
C THR A 72 -4.77 -18.82 4.10
N ASP A 73 -5.03 -19.69 3.12
CA ASP A 73 -5.06 -21.14 3.33
C ASP A 73 -3.74 -21.68 3.86
N ARG A 74 -2.65 -20.95 3.64
CA ARG A 74 -1.31 -21.34 4.05
C ARG A 74 -0.86 -20.62 5.31
N GLY A 75 -1.78 -19.96 6.01
CA GLY A 75 -1.50 -19.20 7.23
C GLY A 75 -1.43 -17.70 6.97
N GLU A 76 -0.97 -16.98 7.97
CA GLU A 76 -0.84 -15.53 7.87
C GLU A 76 0.29 -15.14 6.93
N ARG A 77 0.01 -14.18 6.07
CA ARG A 77 1.00 -13.56 5.21
C ARG A 77 1.11 -12.08 5.57
N TYR A 78 2.32 -11.56 5.50
CA TYR A 78 2.61 -10.18 5.89
C TYR A 78 3.04 -9.37 4.70
N PHE A 79 2.64 -8.10 4.69
CA PHE A 79 2.92 -7.19 3.59
C PHE A 79 3.21 -5.80 4.11
N ASP A 80 4.10 -5.09 3.44
CA ASP A 80 4.13 -3.64 3.52
C ASP A 80 3.18 -3.08 2.47
N ALA A 81 2.44 -2.06 2.84
CA ALA A 81 1.40 -1.50 1.98
C ALA A 81 1.52 0.01 1.87
N ILE A 82 1.34 0.51 0.66
CA ILE A 82 1.19 1.92 0.40
C ILE A 82 -0.09 2.12 -0.39
N ALA A 83 -0.88 3.10 0.02
CA ALA A 83 -2.11 3.46 -0.68
C ALA A 83 -2.09 4.94 -1.02
N TYR A 84 -2.53 5.27 -2.23
CA TYR A 84 -2.58 6.66 -2.70
C TYR A 84 -3.69 6.82 -3.73
N ARG A 85 -4.08 8.07 -3.94
CA ARG A 85 -5.12 8.39 -4.92
C ARG A 85 -4.48 8.84 -6.22
N THR A 86 -5.08 8.43 -7.32
CA THR A 86 -4.84 9.00 -8.63
C THR A 86 -6.07 9.82 -9.02
N ALA A 87 -6.07 10.41 -10.24
CA ALA A 87 -7.22 11.16 -10.71
C ALA A 87 -8.49 10.31 -10.77
N ASP A 88 -8.34 9.01 -11.02
CA ASP A 88 -9.49 8.15 -11.34
C ASP A 88 -9.78 7.08 -10.29
N ALA A 89 -8.84 6.80 -9.39
CA ALA A 89 -9.02 5.67 -8.48
C ALA A 89 -8.05 5.75 -7.30
N ALA A 90 -8.28 4.86 -6.34
CA ALA A 90 -7.33 4.61 -5.26
C ALA A 90 -6.48 3.40 -5.62
N ILE A 91 -5.19 3.47 -5.32
CA ILE A 91 -4.23 2.41 -5.63
C ILE A 91 -3.69 1.88 -4.31
N LEU A 92 -3.60 0.55 -4.20
CA LEU A 92 -2.98 -0.13 -3.07
C LEU A 92 -1.86 -1.00 -3.61
N GLU A 93 -0.62 -0.70 -3.19
CA GLU A 93 0.54 -1.52 -3.53
C GLU A 93 0.95 -2.32 -2.30
N LEU A 94 1.14 -3.63 -2.49
CA LEU A 94 1.50 -4.55 -1.43
C LEU A 94 2.82 -5.22 -1.78
N GLU A 95 3.76 -5.22 -0.84
CA GLU A 95 5.02 -5.94 -1.00
C GLU A 95 5.12 -7.01 0.08
N PRO A 96 5.29 -8.29 -0.30
CA PRO A 96 5.39 -9.35 0.70
C PRO A 96 6.64 -9.21 1.54
N ILE A 97 6.49 -9.48 2.83
CA ILE A 97 7.59 -9.53 3.79
C ILE A 97 7.45 -10.82 4.58
N ASP A 98 8.57 -11.34 5.12
CA ASP A 98 8.56 -12.62 5.82
C ASP A 98 7.99 -12.51 7.23
N SER A 99 8.12 -11.34 7.84
CA SER A 99 7.63 -11.10 9.19
C SER A 99 7.21 -9.65 9.35
N PRO A 100 6.36 -9.33 10.35
CA PRO A 100 5.93 -7.94 10.57
C PRO A 100 7.06 -6.97 10.88
N ASN A 101 8.22 -7.47 11.27
CA ASN A 101 9.36 -6.63 11.66
C ASN A 101 10.36 -6.42 10.54
N GLU A 102 10.15 -7.05 9.39
CA GLU A 102 11.06 -6.95 8.27
C GLU A 102 10.96 -5.59 7.59
N THR A 103 12.12 -5.04 7.18
CA THR A 103 12.16 -3.81 6.39
C THR A 103 12.06 -4.16 4.92
N SER A 104 11.05 -3.64 4.25
CA SER A 104 10.79 -3.92 2.84
C SER A 104 11.35 -2.83 1.95
N PHE A 105 11.29 -3.07 0.65
CA PHE A 105 11.66 -2.07 -0.34
C PHE A 105 10.73 -0.84 -0.27
N LEU A 106 9.45 -1.05 0.01
CA LEU A 106 8.51 0.08 0.16
C LEU A 106 8.89 0.96 1.34
N SER A 107 9.28 0.36 2.47
CA SER A 107 9.74 1.13 3.62
C SER A 107 10.99 1.93 3.29
N PHE A 108 11.93 1.33 2.55
CA PHE A 108 13.14 2.00 2.13
C PHE A 108 12.83 3.17 1.21
N GLN A 109 11.96 2.97 0.22
CA GLN A 109 11.54 4.03 -0.70
C GLN A 109 10.90 5.19 0.04
N ALA A 110 10.02 4.90 1.00
CA ALA A 110 9.36 5.94 1.78
C ALA A 110 10.37 6.75 2.59
N ALA A 111 11.36 6.08 3.19
CA ALA A 111 12.39 6.76 3.95
C ALA A 111 13.22 7.69 3.06
N ILE A 112 13.60 7.22 1.87
CA ILE A 112 14.35 8.03 0.91
C ILE A 112 13.54 9.23 0.46
N ALA A 113 12.26 9.03 0.15
CA ALA A 113 11.40 10.12 -0.29
C ALA A 113 11.28 11.22 0.78
N ARG A 114 11.18 10.82 2.06
CA ARG A 114 11.14 11.78 3.15
C ARG A 114 12.42 12.59 3.25
N VAL A 115 13.57 11.90 3.15
CA VAL A 115 14.87 12.58 3.21
C VAL A 115 15.01 13.56 2.06
N LEU A 116 14.67 13.14 0.84
CA LEU A 116 14.76 14.02 -0.33
C LEU A 116 13.83 15.22 -0.20
N SER A 117 12.64 15.02 0.32
CA SER A 117 11.70 16.12 0.55
C SER A 117 12.27 17.15 1.53
N GLN A 118 12.91 16.68 2.60
CA GLN A 118 13.55 17.57 3.56
C GLN A 118 14.71 18.34 2.95
N ILE A 119 15.53 17.68 2.16
CA ILE A 119 16.64 18.33 1.47
C ILE A 119 16.13 19.41 0.53
N GLN A 120 15.10 19.12 -0.25
CA GLN A 120 14.52 20.08 -1.16
C GLN A 120 13.97 21.31 -0.43
N ARG A 121 13.30 21.10 0.69
CA ARG A 121 12.77 22.20 1.48
C ARG A 121 13.90 23.07 2.04
N THR A 122 14.98 22.45 2.48
CA THR A 122 16.16 23.16 2.99
C THR A 122 16.80 23.98 1.88
N SER A 123 16.96 23.39 0.70
CA SER A 123 17.53 24.10 -0.45
C SER A 123 16.68 25.29 -0.86
N ASN A 124 15.38 25.10 -0.92
CA ASN A 124 14.45 26.16 -1.28
C ASN A 124 14.48 27.29 -0.26
N LEU A 125 14.59 26.97 1.02
CA LEU A 125 14.69 27.97 2.05
C LEU A 125 15.99 28.76 1.93
N SER A 126 17.09 28.08 1.66
CA SER A 126 18.38 28.73 1.47
C SER A 126 18.32 29.71 0.30
N GLU A 127 17.74 29.32 -0.82
CA GLU A 127 17.58 30.16 -1.98
C GLU A 127 16.71 31.38 -1.65
N PHE A 128 15.65 31.17 -0.91
CA PHE A 128 14.76 32.25 -0.53
C PHE A 128 15.45 33.28 0.36
N LEU A 129 16.33 32.84 1.23
CA LEU A 129 17.03 33.72 2.18
C LEU A 129 18.20 34.46 1.54
N GLN A 130 18.62 34.07 0.38
CA GLN A 130 19.65 34.79 -0.37
C GLN A 130 19.06 35.96 -1.12
#